data_54e4379b1b9bcdd03d1fbb505d345b7e
#
_entry.id   54e4379b1b9bcdd03d1fbb505d345b7e
#
_cell.length_a   1.000
_cell.length_b   1.000
_cell.length_c   1.000
_cell.angle_alpha   90.00
_cell.angle_beta   90.00
_cell.angle_gamma   90.00
#
_symmetry.space_group_name_H-M   'P 1'
#
loop_
_entity.id
_entity.type
_entity.pdbx_description
1 polymer ?
#
loop_
_entity_poly.entity_id
_entity_poly.type
_entity_poly.pdbx_seq_one_letter_code
_entity_poly.pdbx_strand_id
1 'polypeptide(L)'
;MSLSGSLTRLADVLIGSHVSPQDPLAAAAAENADVVQIFLGNPQSWKAPKPRDDAAALKAAALPIYVHAPYLINVASANNRVRIPSRKILQDTCNAAADIGAAAVIVHGGHVTEDSDLDEGFQRWRKALDQLETEVPVYLENTAGGDHAMARHFDTIGRLWDQVGDKGIGFCLDTCHAWAAGEALVDAVDRIKGITGRIDLVHCNDSKDSAGSGRDRHANFGTGQIDPELLVAVVRAAGAPVICETADEGRKDDIAFLRERLS
;
A
#
# COMPACT_ATOMS: atom_id res chain seq x y z
N MET A 1 2.66 -35.27 -5.18
CA MET A 1 2.90 -33.98 -5.84
C MET A 1 3.53 -33.05 -4.84
N SER A 2 4.80 -32.77 -5.00
CA SER A 2 5.59 -31.96 -4.05
C SER A 2 5.25 -30.49 -4.28
N LEU A 3 4.68 -29.84 -3.29
CA LEU A 3 4.53 -28.39 -3.26
C LEU A 3 5.89 -27.80 -2.85
N SER A 4 6.75 -27.54 -3.82
CA SER A 4 7.95 -26.73 -3.59
C SER A 4 7.52 -25.27 -3.56
N GLY A 5 7.04 -24.80 -2.40
CA GLY A 5 6.98 -23.39 -2.11
C GLY A 5 8.42 -22.88 -2.11
N SER A 6 8.78 -22.04 -3.08
CA SER A 6 10.04 -21.31 -3.06
C SER A 6 10.03 -20.43 -1.83
N LEU A 7 10.79 -20.81 -0.81
CA LEU A 7 11.13 -19.92 0.29
C LEU A 7 12.00 -18.80 -0.33
N THR A 8 11.43 -17.63 -0.56
CA THR A 8 12.21 -16.44 -0.88
C THR A 8 13.29 -16.29 0.19
N ARG A 9 14.54 -16.26 -0.19
CA ARG A 9 15.61 -15.99 0.77
C ARG A 9 15.41 -14.56 1.27
N LEU A 10 15.57 -14.33 2.58
CA LEU A 10 15.44 -13.00 3.19
C LEU A 10 16.36 -11.96 2.51
N ALA A 11 17.50 -12.39 1.99
CA ALA A 11 18.40 -11.54 1.20
C ALA A 11 17.82 -11.05 -0.15
N ASP A 12 16.66 -11.57 -0.58
CA ASP A 12 16.03 -11.23 -1.87
C ASP A 12 14.85 -10.25 -1.72
N VAL A 13 14.58 -9.76 -0.51
CA VAL A 13 13.51 -8.76 -0.27
C VAL A 13 13.95 -7.41 -0.85
N LEU A 14 13.19 -6.90 -1.82
CA LEU A 14 13.43 -5.57 -2.38
C LEU A 14 13.03 -4.49 -1.37
N ILE A 15 13.93 -3.56 -1.08
CA ILE A 15 13.71 -2.48 -0.10
C ILE A 15 13.88 -1.14 -0.80
N GLY A 16 12.91 -0.27 -0.63
CA GLY A 16 12.96 1.06 -1.21
C GLY A 16 11.99 2.03 -0.54
N SER A 17 11.55 3.03 -1.28
CA SER A 17 10.89 4.19 -0.69
C SER A 17 9.85 4.84 -1.60
N HIS A 18 8.97 5.63 -0.99
CA HIS A 18 8.11 6.56 -1.69
C HIS A 18 8.91 7.82 -2.05
N VAL A 19 9.05 8.09 -3.33
CA VAL A 19 9.90 9.18 -3.84
C VAL A 19 9.12 10.19 -4.66
N SER A 20 9.76 11.34 -4.89
CA SER A 20 9.21 12.34 -5.81
C SER A 20 9.01 11.77 -7.22
N PRO A 21 7.88 12.06 -7.89
CA PRO A 21 7.63 11.58 -9.24
C PRO A 21 8.44 12.29 -10.33
N GLN A 22 9.21 13.35 -10.02
CA GLN A 22 9.97 14.11 -11.03
C GLN A 22 11.07 13.28 -11.70
N ASP A 23 11.89 12.59 -10.89
CA ASP A 23 12.94 11.69 -11.38
C ASP A 23 13.08 10.51 -10.41
N PRO A 24 12.18 9.52 -10.50
CA PRO A 24 12.17 8.39 -9.57
C PRO A 24 13.39 7.48 -9.71
N LEU A 25 14.02 7.43 -10.90
CA LEU A 25 15.21 6.61 -11.10
C LEU A 25 16.43 7.23 -10.41
N ALA A 26 16.60 8.56 -10.53
CA ALA A 26 17.67 9.25 -9.82
C ALA A 26 17.45 9.22 -8.30
N ALA A 27 16.20 9.36 -7.84
CA ALA A 27 15.85 9.26 -6.42
C ALA A 27 16.18 7.86 -5.87
N ALA A 28 15.81 6.79 -6.58
CA ALA A 28 16.16 5.43 -6.21
C ALA A 28 17.68 5.24 -6.05
N ALA A 29 18.45 5.73 -7.02
CA ALA A 29 19.91 5.65 -6.98
C ALA A 29 20.50 6.42 -5.78
N ALA A 30 19.97 7.61 -5.48
CA ALA A 30 20.43 8.45 -4.36
C ALA A 30 20.17 7.79 -2.99
N GLU A 31 19.06 7.07 -2.86
CA GLU A 31 18.67 6.37 -1.63
C GLU A 31 19.16 4.91 -1.58
N ASN A 32 19.80 4.43 -2.65
CA ASN A 32 20.20 3.03 -2.79
C ASN A 32 18.98 2.10 -2.68
N ALA A 33 17.85 2.47 -3.27
CA ALA A 33 16.60 1.72 -3.23
C ALA A 33 16.54 0.69 -4.36
N ASP A 34 16.00 -0.51 -4.06
CA ASP A 34 15.78 -1.60 -5.03
C ASP A 34 14.42 -1.47 -5.72
N VAL A 35 13.54 -0.66 -5.18
CA VAL A 35 12.15 -0.46 -5.60
C VAL A 35 11.69 0.93 -5.19
N VAL A 36 10.78 1.55 -5.92
CA VAL A 36 10.22 2.85 -5.52
C VAL A 36 8.70 2.88 -5.66
N GLN A 37 8.08 3.78 -4.91
CA GLN A 37 6.68 4.15 -5.06
C GLN A 37 6.57 5.64 -5.39
N ILE A 38 5.62 5.99 -6.23
CA ILE A 38 5.36 7.36 -6.64
C ILE A 38 3.85 7.66 -6.71
N PHE A 39 3.49 8.94 -6.62
CA PHE A 39 2.21 9.43 -7.15
C PHE A 39 2.36 9.83 -8.61
N LEU A 40 1.38 9.50 -9.46
CA LEU A 40 1.36 9.96 -10.87
C LEU A 40 0.74 11.35 -11.04
N GLY A 41 0.28 11.96 -9.96
CA GLY A 41 -0.34 13.28 -9.95
C GLY A 41 -0.42 13.83 -8.52
N ASN A 42 -1.16 14.92 -8.35
CA ASN A 42 -1.41 15.45 -7.01
C ASN A 42 -2.37 14.49 -6.25
N PRO A 43 -1.95 13.87 -5.11
CA PRO A 43 -2.75 12.90 -4.37
C PRO A 43 -4.03 13.48 -3.75
N GLN A 44 -4.18 14.80 -3.71
CA GLN A 44 -5.37 15.51 -3.23
C GLN A 44 -6.22 16.08 -4.37
N SER A 45 -6.07 15.58 -5.60
CA SER A 45 -6.77 16.09 -6.78
C SER A 45 -7.63 15.03 -7.44
N TRP A 46 -8.82 15.44 -7.90
CA TRP A 46 -9.70 14.63 -8.75
C TRP A 46 -9.31 14.65 -10.25
N LYS A 47 -8.17 15.24 -10.57
CA LYS A 47 -7.68 15.26 -11.96
C LYS A 47 -6.97 13.97 -12.29
N ALA A 48 -7.26 13.43 -13.47
CA ALA A 48 -6.53 12.28 -14.00
C ALA A 48 -5.02 12.57 -14.09
N PRO A 49 -4.17 11.56 -13.88
CA PRO A 49 -2.75 11.68 -14.16
C PRO A 49 -2.52 12.17 -15.59
N LYS A 50 -1.50 12.99 -15.79
CA LYS A 50 -1.10 13.40 -17.13
C LYS A 50 -0.14 12.36 -17.71
N PRO A 51 -0.16 12.14 -19.05
CA PRO A 51 0.88 11.36 -19.71
C PRO A 51 2.28 11.87 -19.31
N ARG A 52 3.21 10.94 -19.12
CA ARG A 52 4.59 11.25 -18.75
C ARG A 52 5.50 11.16 -19.98
N ASP A 53 6.34 12.16 -20.16
CA ASP A 53 7.32 12.18 -21.26
C ASP A 53 8.38 11.09 -21.09
N ASP A 54 8.66 10.68 -19.85
CA ASP A 54 9.62 9.63 -19.48
C ASP A 54 9.02 8.22 -19.34
N ALA A 55 7.74 8.02 -19.67
CA ALA A 55 7.03 6.75 -19.49
C ALA A 55 7.79 5.56 -20.09
N ALA A 56 8.31 5.71 -21.31
CA ALA A 56 9.07 4.66 -21.96
C ALA A 56 10.38 4.31 -21.22
N ALA A 57 11.05 5.31 -20.66
CA ALA A 57 12.27 5.10 -19.87
C ALA A 57 11.97 4.39 -18.55
N LEU A 58 10.87 4.77 -17.85
CA LEU A 58 10.42 4.11 -16.62
C LEU A 58 10.05 2.66 -16.91
N LYS A 59 9.29 2.41 -17.98
CA LYS A 59 8.88 1.05 -18.37
C LYS A 59 10.06 0.16 -18.74
N ALA A 60 11.13 0.72 -19.29
CA ALA A 60 12.34 -0.02 -19.66
C ALA A 60 13.32 -0.19 -18.48
N ALA A 61 13.11 0.51 -17.37
CA ALA A 61 13.97 0.40 -16.22
C ALA A 61 13.84 -0.97 -15.55
N ALA A 62 14.97 -1.50 -15.06
CA ALA A 62 14.96 -2.74 -14.27
C ALA A 62 14.46 -2.52 -12.82
N LEU A 63 14.13 -1.29 -12.46
CA LEU A 63 13.64 -0.89 -11.14
C LEU A 63 12.13 -1.09 -11.08
N PRO A 64 11.58 -1.93 -10.17
CA PRO A 64 10.14 -2.01 -9.96
C PRO A 64 9.59 -0.69 -9.43
N ILE A 65 8.50 -0.21 -10.03
CA ILE A 65 7.83 1.02 -9.65
C ILE A 65 6.41 0.68 -9.20
N TYR A 66 6.06 1.07 -7.98
CA TYR A 66 4.70 1.04 -7.48
C TYR A 66 4.06 2.42 -7.64
N VAL A 67 2.75 2.44 -7.80
CA VAL A 67 1.99 3.69 -7.91
C VAL A 67 0.99 3.77 -6.76
N HIS A 68 1.11 4.78 -5.91
CA HIS A 68 0.08 5.05 -4.92
C HIS A 68 -1.05 5.86 -5.56
N ALA A 69 -2.28 5.38 -5.42
CA ALA A 69 -3.46 6.07 -5.90
C ALA A 69 -3.77 7.31 -5.04
N PRO A 70 -4.47 8.31 -5.57
CA PRO A 70 -4.83 9.49 -4.79
C PRO A 70 -5.64 9.18 -3.52
N TYR A 71 -5.33 9.85 -2.41
CA TYR A 71 -6.01 9.69 -1.12
C TYR A 71 -7.51 9.99 -1.14
N LEU A 72 -7.97 10.76 -2.14
CA LEU A 72 -9.38 11.11 -2.31
C LEU A 72 -10.25 9.91 -2.73
N ILE A 73 -9.66 8.83 -3.21
CA ILE A 73 -10.40 7.67 -3.70
C ILE A 73 -11.16 7.02 -2.54
N ASN A 74 -12.47 6.96 -2.68
CA ASN A 74 -13.35 6.26 -1.76
C ASN A 74 -14.47 5.56 -2.55
N VAL A 75 -14.19 4.37 -3.04
CA VAL A 75 -15.13 3.58 -3.83
C VAL A 75 -16.23 2.97 -2.96
N ALA A 76 -16.05 2.91 -1.64
CA ALA A 76 -17.05 2.44 -0.68
C ALA A 76 -18.16 3.46 -0.40
N SER A 77 -17.93 4.74 -0.71
CA SER A 77 -18.81 5.84 -0.34
C SER A 77 -20.26 5.63 -0.83
N ALA A 78 -21.24 5.91 0.06
CA ALA A 78 -22.66 5.96 -0.30
C ALA A 78 -22.96 7.15 -1.24
N ASN A 79 -22.17 8.22 -1.16
CA ASN A 79 -22.34 9.42 -1.96
C ASN A 79 -21.83 9.22 -3.40
N ASN A 80 -22.74 9.26 -4.37
CA ASN A 80 -22.40 9.14 -5.79
C ASN A 80 -21.43 10.23 -6.29
N ARG A 81 -21.44 11.42 -5.67
CA ARG A 81 -20.53 12.53 -6.03
C ARG A 81 -19.09 12.26 -5.60
N VAL A 82 -18.88 11.29 -4.72
CA VAL A 82 -17.56 10.79 -4.29
C VAL A 82 -17.25 9.47 -4.99
N ARG A 83 -18.16 8.51 -4.93
CA ARG A 83 -17.95 7.15 -5.45
C ARG A 83 -17.68 7.08 -6.95
N ILE A 84 -18.48 7.82 -7.76
CA ILE A 84 -18.31 7.79 -9.22
C ILE A 84 -16.98 8.41 -9.66
N PRO A 85 -16.58 9.61 -9.19
CA PRO A 85 -15.24 10.12 -9.45
C PRO A 85 -14.13 9.22 -8.95
N SER A 86 -14.31 8.58 -7.76
CA SER A 86 -13.31 7.64 -7.21
C SER A 86 -13.02 6.47 -8.15
N ARG A 87 -14.05 5.85 -8.71
CA ARG A 87 -13.89 4.77 -9.70
C ARG A 87 -13.17 5.24 -10.94
N LYS A 88 -13.55 6.44 -11.43
CA LYS A 88 -12.92 7.01 -12.61
C LYS A 88 -11.43 7.29 -12.37
N ILE A 89 -11.08 7.93 -11.26
CA ILE A 89 -9.68 8.23 -10.94
C ILE A 89 -8.87 6.95 -10.70
N LEU A 90 -9.46 5.92 -10.08
CA LEU A 90 -8.79 4.63 -9.93
C LEU A 90 -8.48 4.01 -11.31
N GLN A 91 -9.45 4.02 -12.23
CA GLN A 91 -9.25 3.55 -13.61
C GLN A 91 -8.16 4.37 -14.33
N ASP A 92 -8.24 5.71 -14.25
CA ASP A 92 -7.26 6.60 -14.88
C ASP A 92 -5.84 6.38 -14.29
N THR A 93 -5.75 6.11 -12.98
CA THR A 93 -4.48 5.78 -12.31
C THR A 93 -3.91 4.44 -12.78
N CYS A 94 -4.76 3.40 -12.90
CA CYS A 94 -4.35 2.11 -13.42
C CYS A 94 -3.84 2.20 -14.87
N ASN A 95 -4.53 2.97 -15.72
CA ASN A 95 -4.11 3.18 -17.11
C ASN A 95 -2.73 3.88 -17.17
N ALA A 96 -2.55 4.95 -16.39
CA ALA A 96 -1.29 5.67 -16.35
C ALA A 96 -0.15 4.83 -15.69
N ALA A 97 -0.48 3.96 -14.75
CA ALA A 97 0.46 2.98 -14.18
C ALA A 97 0.90 1.94 -15.21
N ALA A 98 0.00 1.47 -16.06
CA ALA A 98 0.31 0.56 -17.17
C ALA A 98 1.24 1.21 -18.21
N ASP A 99 1.06 2.50 -18.50
CA ASP A 99 1.91 3.25 -19.44
C ASP A 99 3.39 3.23 -19.01
N ILE A 100 3.66 3.34 -17.70
CA ILE A 100 5.01 3.31 -17.13
C ILE A 100 5.50 1.91 -16.75
N GLY A 101 4.69 0.86 -16.96
CA GLY A 101 5.02 -0.50 -16.59
C GLY A 101 5.09 -0.72 -15.08
N ALA A 102 4.25 -0.05 -14.30
CA ALA A 102 4.22 -0.18 -12.85
C ALA A 102 3.95 -1.63 -12.40
N ALA A 103 4.54 -2.02 -11.27
CA ALA A 103 4.37 -3.35 -10.68
C ALA A 103 2.97 -3.53 -10.07
N ALA A 104 2.42 -2.49 -9.45
CA ALA A 104 1.05 -2.45 -8.92
C ALA A 104 0.59 -1.02 -8.64
N VAL A 105 -0.73 -0.87 -8.44
CA VAL A 105 -1.36 0.34 -7.89
C VAL A 105 -1.85 0.05 -6.48
N ILE A 106 -1.42 0.86 -5.52
CA ILE A 106 -1.85 0.78 -4.12
C ILE A 106 -3.02 1.74 -3.89
N VAL A 107 -4.05 1.30 -3.19
CA VAL A 107 -5.22 2.11 -2.91
C VAL A 107 -5.77 1.83 -1.51
N HIS A 108 -6.11 2.89 -0.77
CA HIS A 108 -6.77 2.78 0.52
C HIS A 108 -8.18 2.19 0.41
N GLY A 109 -8.62 1.47 1.44
CA GLY A 109 -9.94 0.87 1.49
C GLY A 109 -11.12 1.86 1.43
N GLY A 110 -10.88 3.13 1.78
CA GLY A 110 -11.96 4.11 1.91
C GLY A 110 -12.88 3.84 3.10
N HIS A 111 -14.04 4.48 3.13
CA HIS A 111 -14.96 4.40 4.27
C HIS A 111 -16.42 4.61 3.83
N VAL A 112 -17.34 4.16 4.64
CA VAL A 112 -18.76 4.56 4.59
C VAL A 112 -19.05 5.62 5.66
N THR A 113 -20.22 6.25 5.60
CA THR A 113 -20.70 7.18 6.63
C THR A 113 -21.38 6.40 7.77
N GLU A 114 -21.58 7.04 8.93
CA GLU A 114 -22.25 6.45 10.10
C GLU A 114 -23.63 5.86 9.79
N ASP A 115 -24.36 6.46 8.85
CA ASP A 115 -25.70 6.03 8.42
C ASP A 115 -25.66 4.88 7.40
N SER A 116 -24.47 4.40 7.03
CA SER A 116 -24.31 3.37 5.98
C SER A 116 -23.78 2.07 6.57
N ASP A 117 -24.31 0.94 6.11
CA ASP A 117 -23.80 -0.37 6.45
C ASP A 117 -22.42 -0.63 5.80
N LEU A 118 -21.51 -1.23 6.57
CA LEU A 118 -20.21 -1.69 6.09
C LEU A 118 -20.37 -2.67 4.91
N ASP A 119 -21.34 -3.57 4.97
CA ASP A 119 -21.58 -4.56 3.92
C ASP A 119 -21.93 -3.91 2.58
N GLU A 120 -22.67 -2.80 2.59
CA GLU A 120 -22.89 -2.02 1.36
C GLU A 120 -21.59 -1.44 0.81
N GLY A 121 -20.66 -1.02 1.69
CA GLY A 121 -19.32 -0.57 1.30
C GLY A 121 -18.52 -1.67 0.63
N PHE A 122 -18.56 -2.88 1.18
CA PHE A 122 -17.89 -4.06 0.59
C PHE A 122 -18.47 -4.43 -0.78
N GLN A 123 -19.80 -4.40 -0.92
CA GLN A 123 -20.46 -4.64 -2.21
C GLN A 123 -20.11 -3.56 -3.25
N ARG A 124 -19.94 -2.30 -2.81
CA ARG A 124 -19.48 -1.23 -3.69
C ARG A 124 -18.05 -1.45 -4.17
N TRP A 125 -17.16 -1.98 -3.30
CA TRP A 125 -15.82 -2.42 -3.68
C TRP A 125 -15.88 -3.54 -4.70
N ARG A 126 -16.65 -4.61 -4.45
CA ARG A 126 -16.82 -5.69 -5.42
C ARG A 126 -17.24 -5.15 -6.78
N LYS A 127 -18.30 -4.31 -6.79
CA LYS A 127 -18.78 -3.70 -8.04
C LYS A 127 -17.74 -2.80 -8.72
N ALA A 128 -16.89 -2.12 -7.95
CA ALA A 128 -15.82 -1.33 -8.52
C ALA A 128 -14.78 -2.20 -9.23
N LEU A 129 -14.37 -3.31 -8.60
CA LEU A 129 -13.44 -4.27 -9.18
C LEU A 129 -14.02 -5.03 -10.38
N ASP A 130 -15.33 -5.35 -10.37
CA ASP A 130 -16.02 -5.95 -11.52
C ASP A 130 -16.01 -5.05 -12.77
N GLN A 131 -15.86 -3.74 -12.58
CA GLN A 131 -15.89 -2.74 -13.64
C GLN A 131 -14.51 -2.15 -13.97
N LEU A 132 -13.50 -2.49 -13.17
CA LEU A 132 -12.13 -2.01 -13.36
C LEU A 132 -11.46 -2.84 -14.46
N GLU A 133 -11.00 -2.15 -15.50
CA GLU A 133 -10.22 -2.74 -16.58
C GLU A 133 -8.75 -2.36 -16.37
N THR A 134 -7.91 -3.30 -15.98
CA THR A 134 -6.49 -3.02 -15.68
C THR A 134 -5.58 -4.17 -16.05
N GLU A 135 -4.41 -3.81 -16.60
CA GLU A 135 -3.29 -4.74 -16.83
C GLU A 135 -2.34 -4.76 -15.62
N VAL A 136 -2.47 -3.78 -14.71
CA VAL A 136 -1.61 -3.63 -13.53
C VAL A 136 -2.36 -4.15 -12.31
N PRO A 137 -1.75 -4.99 -11.46
CA PRO A 137 -2.35 -5.41 -10.21
C PRO A 137 -2.75 -4.23 -9.32
N VAL A 138 -3.86 -4.40 -8.57
CA VAL A 138 -4.29 -3.42 -7.57
C VAL A 138 -4.14 -4.04 -6.19
N TYR A 139 -3.48 -3.34 -5.28
CA TYR A 139 -3.30 -3.75 -3.90
C TYR A 139 -4.10 -2.84 -2.97
N LEU A 140 -4.96 -3.47 -2.17
CA LEU A 140 -5.68 -2.77 -1.11
C LEU A 140 -4.77 -2.59 0.08
N GLU A 141 -4.74 -1.38 0.62
CA GLU A 141 -3.95 -1.04 1.80
C GLU A 141 -4.83 -0.87 3.04
N ASN A 142 -4.37 -1.38 4.20
CA ASN A 142 -4.98 -1.07 5.47
C ASN A 142 -4.81 0.42 5.82
N THR A 143 -5.72 0.96 6.64
CA THR A 143 -5.76 2.38 6.98
C THR A 143 -5.72 2.62 8.50
N ALA A 144 -5.15 3.75 8.91
CA ALA A 144 -4.90 4.10 10.32
C ALA A 144 -6.17 4.37 11.11
N GLY A 145 -7.13 5.10 10.55
CA GLY A 145 -8.25 5.67 11.26
C GLY A 145 -9.58 5.59 10.52
N GLY A 146 -10.63 6.14 11.17
CA GLY A 146 -12.01 6.13 10.67
C GLY A 146 -12.80 4.92 11.19
N ASP A 147 -13.87 5.19 11.96
CA ASP A 147 -14.66 4.12 12.61
C ASP A 147 -15.43 3.26 11.58
N HIS A 148 -15.68 3.81 10.40
CA HIS A 148 -16.39 3.14 9.31
C HIS A 148 -15.48 2.89 8.09
N ALA A 149 -14.16 2.79 8.32
CA ALA A 149 -13.19 2.48 7.29
C ALA A 149 -13.27 1.00 6.89
N MET A 150 -13.16 0.74 5.58
CA MET A 150 -13.27 -0.62 5.03
C MET A 150 -12.07 -1.50 5.40
N ALA A 151 -10.90 -0.90 5.63
CA ALA A 151 -9.64 -1.61 5.80
C ALA A 151 -8.84 -1.15 7.03
N ARG A 152 -9.50 -0.72 8.11
CA ARG A 152 -8.82 -0.31 9.34
C ARG A 152 -8.50 -1.50 10.24
N HIS A 153 -9.52 -2.28 10.61
CA HIS A 153 -9.38 -3.42 11.50
C HIS A 153 -9.29 -4.72 10.71
N PHE A 154 -8.45 -5.65 11.15
CA PHE A 154 -8.24 -6.92 10.44
C PHE A 154 -9.52 -7.75 10.30
N ASP A 155 -10.42 -7.71 11.29
CA ASP A 155 -11.72 -8.37 11.18
C ASP A 155 -12.59 -7.74 10.07
N THR A 156 -12.54 -6.40 9.93
CA THR A 156 -13.23 -5.69 8.85
C THR A 156 -12.60 -6.00 7.49
N ILE A 157 -11.26 -6.09 7.43
CA ILE A 157 -10.54 -6.54 6.23
C ILE A 157 -10.96 -7.96 5.85
N GLY A 158 -11.14 -8.86 6.82
CA GLY A 158 -11.64 -10.22 6.57
C GLY A 158 -13.00 -10.21 5.86
N ARG A 159 -13.96 -9.43 6.38
CA ARG A 159 -15.29 -9.27 5.76
C ARG A 159 -15.23 -8.67 4.36
N LEU A 160 -14.37 -7.68 4.16
CA LEU A 160 -14.13 -7.11 2.82
C LEU A 160 -13.54 -8.16 1.89
N TRP A 161 -12.56 -8.93 2.37
CA TRP A 161 -11.87 -9.96 1.58
C TRP A 161 -12.80 -11.09 1.14
N ASP A 162 -13.79 -11.47 1.97
CA ASP A 162 -14.86 -12.40 1.60
C ASP A 162 -15.64 -11.93 0.35
N GLN A 163 -15.69 -10.63 0.11
CA GLN A 163 -16.38 -10.04 -1.05
C GLN A 163 -15.46 -9.84 -2.26
N VAL A 164 -14.16 -9.61 -2.07
CA VAL A 164 -13.26 -9.17 -3.15
C VAL A 164 -12.08 -10.10 -3.42
N GLY A 165 -11.79 -11.07 -2.55
CA GLY A 165 -10.59 -11.91 -2.64
C GLY A 165 -10.51 -12.75 -3.92
N ASP A 166 -11.66 -13.09 -4.54
CA ASP A 166 -11.74 -13.79 -5.82
C ASP A 166 -11.46 -12.90 -7.05
N LYS A 167 -11.25 -11.58 -6.85
CA LYS A 167 -11.01 -10.61 -7.93
C LYS A 167 -9.53 -10.43 -8.29
N GLY A 168 -8.65 -11.20 -7.67
CA GLY A 168 -7.21 -11.11 -7.94
C GLY A 168 -6.55 -9.85 -7.36
N ILE A 169 -7.24 -9.14 -6.46
CA ILE A 169 -6.67 -8.02 -5.72
C ILE A 169 -5.56 -8.50 -4.79
N GLY A 170 -4.49 -7.72 -4.64
CA GLY A 170 -3.43 -7.95 -3.66
C GLY A 170 -3.63 -7.14 -2.38
N PHE A 171 -2.73 -7.34 -1.42
CA PHE A 171 -2.76 -6.63 -0.13
C PHE A 171 -1.43 -5.95 0.16
N CYS A 172 -1.50 -4.67 0.53
CA CYS A 172 -0.40 -3.89 1.07
C CYS A 172 -0.59 -3.72 2.58
N LEU A 173 0.38 -4.17 3.37
CA LEU A 173 0.38 -4.00 4.83
C LEU A 173 1.20 -2.77 5.20
N ASP A 174 0.52 -1.72 5.69
CA ASP A 174 1.19 -0.58 6.33
C ASP A 174 1.30 -0.80 7.84
N THR A 175 2.52 -0.71 8.37
CA THR A 175 2.84 -0.95 9.79
C THR A 175 2.40 0.20 10.68
N CYS A 176 2.53 1.46 10.24
CA CYS A 176 2.04 2.63 10.96
C CYS A 176 0.51 2.61 11.04
N HIS A 177 -0.17 2.28 9.95
CA HIS A 177 -1.62 2.19 9.91
C HIS A 177 -2.16 1.08 10.81
N ALA A 178 -1.55 -0.11 10.79
CA ALA A 178 -1.94 -1.21 11.67
C ALA A 178 -1.74 -0.83 13.15
N TRP A 179 -0.60 -0.23 13.50
CA TRP A 179 -0.32 0.30 14.83
C TRP A 179 -1.34 1.36 15.26
N ALA A 180 -1.59 2.34 14.39
CA ALA A 180 -2.55 3.41 14.66
C ALA A 180 -4.00 2.91 14.76
N ALA A 181 -4.35 1.84 14.06
CA ALA A 181 -5.63 1.16 14.21
C ALA A 181 -5.77 0.40 15.53
N GLY A 182 -4.65 0.13 16.23
CA GLY A 182 -4.62 -0.65 17.46
C GLY A 182 -4.43 -2.15 17.23
N GLU A 183 -4.04 -2.54 16.02
CA GLU A 183 -3.71 -3.93 15.71
C GLU A 183 -2.31 -4.28 16.21
N ALA A 184 -2.15 -5.48 16.78
CA ALA A 184 -0.87 -5.94 17.28
C ALA A 184 0.05 -6.33 16.11
N LEU A 185 1.21 -5.65 15.96
CA LEU A 185 2.15 -5.93 14.89
C LEU A 185 2.84 -7.30 15.03
N VAL A 186 2.92 -7.83 16.25
CA VAL A 186 3.60 -9.11 16.54
C VAL A 186 2.99 -10.31 15.80
N ASP A 187 1.70 -10.28 15.51
CA ASP A 187 0.96 -11.33 14.79
C ASP A 187 0.25 -10.83 13.52
N ALA A 188 0.46 -9.55 13.17
CA ALA A 188 -0.22 -8.89 12.05
C ALA A 188 -0.04 -9.65 10.73
N VAL A 189 1.17 -10.11 10.44
CA VAL A 189 1.47 -10.83 9.19
C VAL A 189 0.71 -12.15 9.11
N ASP A 190 0.70 -12.92 10.19
CA ASP A 190 0.01 -14.22 10.22
C ASP A 190 -1.51 -14.03 10.10
N ARG A 191 -2.06 -13.03 10.79
CA ARG A 191 -3.49 -12.70 10.72
C ARG A 191 -3.88 -12.25 9.31
N ILE A 192 -3.13 -11.33 8.71
CA ILE A 192 -3.39 -10.86 7.35
C ILE A 192 -3.22 -12.00 6.34
N LYS A 193 -2.16 -12.78 6.42
CA LYS A 193 -2.00 -13.96 5.53
C LYS A 193 -3.12 -14.98 5.72
N GLY A 194 -3.64 -15.13 6.93
CA GLY A 194 -4.83 -15.95 7.20
C GLY A 194 -6.10 -15.45 6.50
N ILE A 195 -6.22 -14.13 6.29
CA ILE A 195 -7.34 -13.47 5.61
C ILE A 195 -7.14 -13.46 4.09
N THR A 196 -5.99 -12.95 3.65
CA THR A 196 -5.74 -12.63 2.23
C THR A 196 -4.99 -13.71 1.47
N GLY A 197 -4.44 -14.70 2.19
CA GLY A 197 -3.57 -15.74 1.65
C GLY A 197 -2.12 -15.29 1.43
N ARG A 198 -1.85 -13.98 1.32
CA ARG A 198 -0.52 -13.40 1.06
C ARG A 198 -0.47 -11.93 1.44
N ILE A 199 0.74 -11.38 1.52
CA ILE A 199 1.02 -9.94 1.51
C ILE A 199 1.88 -9.69 0.27
N ASP A 200 1.49 -8.70 -0.54
CA ASP A 200 2.13 -8.41 -1.83
C ASP A 200 3.10 -7.24 -1.74
N LEU A 201 2.91 -6.36 -0.74
CA LEU A 201 3.76 -5.21 -0.44
C LEU A 201 3.69 -4.89 1.04
N VAL A 202 4.76 -4.34 1.60
CA VAL A 202 4.77 -3.76 2.95
C VAL A 202 5.11 -2.28 2.84
N HIS A 203 4.25 -1.40 3.36
CA HIS A 203 4.63 -0.05 3.74
C HIS A 203 5.21 -0.11 5.16
N CYS A 204 6.53 0.02 5.26
CA CYS A 204 7.23 -0.13 6.53
C CYS A 204 7.54 1.24 7.11
N ASN A 205 6.72 1.65 8.06
CA ASN A 205 6.74 2.99 8.64
C ASN A 205 6.67 2.88 10.17
N ASP A 206 7.48 3.67 10.89
CA ASP A 206 7.26 3.94 12.31
C ASP A 206 6.13 4.96 12.48
N SER A 207 5.61 5.12 13.68
CA SER A 207 4.48 6.02 13.98
C SER A 207 4.86 7.06 15.02
N LYS A 208 4.52 8.34 14.75
CA LYS A 208 4.67 9.42 15.74
C LYS A 208 3.71 9.27 16.93
N ASP A 209 2.63 8.54 16.75
CA ASP A 209 1.55 8.41 17.74
C ASP A 209 1.52 7.03 18.38
N SER A 210 0.85 6.95 19.53
CA SER A 210 0.65 5.68 20.25
C SER A 210 -0.27 4.72 19.50
N ALA A 211 -0.17 3.44 19.82
CA ALA A 211 -1.08 2.42 19.34
C ALA A 211 -2.54 2.80 19.58
N GLY A 212 -3.40 2.53 18.59
CA GLY A 212 -4.83 2.83 18.69
C GLY A 212 -5.20 4.31 18.54
N SER A 213 -4.25 5.18 18.19
CA SER A 213 -4.48 6.64 18.05
C SER A 213 -5.41 7.01 16.89
N GLY A 214 -5.55 6.15 15.89
CA GLY A 214 -6.27 6.43 14.65
C GLY A 214 -5.62 7.49 13.76
N ARG A 215 -4.34 7.84 14.03
CA ARG A 215 -3.63 8.92 13.33
C ARG A 215 -2.58 8.34 12.39
N ASP A 216 -2.67 8.75 11.13
CA ASP A 216 -1.70 8.46 10.10
C ASP A 216 -0.60 9.53 10.12
N ARG A 217 0.48 9.24 10.86
CA ARG A 217 1.66 10.13 10.92
C ARG A 217 2.93 9.31 11.00
N HIS A 218 3.53 9.06 9.85
CA HIS A 218 4.77 8.30 9.72
C HIS A 218 5.95 8.99 10.43
N ALA A 219 6.84 8.18 10.96
CA ALA A 219 8.13 8.58 11.54
C ALA A 219 9.25 7.72 10.95
N ASN A 220 10.47 8.24 10.92
CA ASN A 220 11.66 7.45 10.65
C ASN A 220 11.90 6.46 11.79
N PHE A 221 12.51 5.32 11.50
CA PHE A 221 12.70 4.23 12.45
C PHE A 221 13.44 4.68 13.72
N GLY A 222 12.90 4.34 14.87
CA GLY A 222 13.45 4.71 16.17
C GLY A 222 13.20 6.16 16.59
N THR A 223 12.47 6.94 15.77
CA THR A 223 12.05 8.29 16.15
C THR A 223 10.58 8.37 16.55
N GLY A 224 9.83 7.28 16.35
CA GLY A 224 8.43 7.15 16.70
C GLY A 224 8.18 6.26 17.91
N GLN A 225 7.08 5.52 17.88
CA GLN A 225 6.57 4.73 19.00
C GLN A 225 6.67 3.22 18.75
N ILE A 226 7.00 2.78 17.53
CA ILE A 226 7.12 1.37 17.19
C ILE A 226 8.59 0.96 17.37
N ASP A 227 8.81 -0.17 18.06
CA ASP A 227 10.16 -0.74 18.17
C ASP A 227 10.67 -1.10 16.76
N PRO A 228 11.82 -0.56 16.32
CA PRO A 228 12.40 -0.86 15.01
C PRO A 228 12.63 -2.35 14.76
N GLU A 229 12.96 -3.13 15.78
CA GLU A 229 13.13 -4.59 15.65
C GLU A 229 11.79 -5.31 15.38
N LEU A 230 10.68 -4.74 15.84
CA LEU A 230 9.34 -5.23 15.49
C LEU A 230 9.01 -4.97 14.02
N LEU A 231 9.41 -3.79 13.47
CA LEU A 231 9.28 -3.50 12.03
C LEU A 231 10.08 -4.51 11.19
N VAL A 232 11.31 -4.81 11.59
CA VAL A 232 12.14 -5.85 10.95
C VAL A 232 11.44 -7.21 10.99
N ALA A 233 10.85 -7.58 12.14
CA ALA A 233 10.15 -8.85 12.29
C ALA A 233 8.94 -8.94 11.34
N VAL A 234 8.17 -7.86 11.18
CA VAL A 234 7.04 -7.77 10.23
C VAL A 234 7.54 -7.97 8.79
N VAL A 235 8.56 -7.24 8.37
CA VAL A 235 9.14 -7.37 7.01
C VAL A 235 9.63 -8.79 6.75
N ARG A 236 10.36 -9.36 7.71
CA ARG A 236 10.89 -10.74 7.62
C ARG A 236 9.76 -11.76 7.47
N ALA A 237 8.71 -11.64 8.26
CA ALA A 237 7.56 -12.54 8.21
C ALA A 237 6.73 -12.35 6.94
N ALA A 238 6.58 -11.11 6.45
CA ALA A 238 5.85 -10.81 5.22
C ALA A 238 6.54 -11.43 3.99
N GLY A 239 7.86 -11.28 3.86
CA GLY A 239 8.63 -11.77 2.72
C GLY A 239 8.24 -11.12 1.39
N ALA A 240 7.72 -9.90 1.44
CA ALA A 240 7.26 -9.09 0.31
C ALA A 240 8.17 -7.87 0.11
N PRO A 241 8.16 -7.22 -1.06
CA PRO A 241 8.84 -5.93 -1.24
C PRO A 241 8.41 -4.89 -0.21
N VAL A 242 9.29 -3.96 0.09
CA VAL A 242 9.12 -2.96 1.15
C VAL A 242 9.27 -1.55 0.60
N ILE A 243 8.36 -0.68 0.96
CA ILE A 243 8.41 0.76 0.72
C ILE A 243 8.43 1.49 2.08
N CYS A 244 9.43 2.32 2.31
CA CYS A 244 9.46 3.28 3.39
C CYS A 244 8.82 4.59 2.91
N GLU A 245 7.77 5.06 3.61
CA GLU A 245 7.10 6.33 3.33
C GLU A 245 7.42 7.36 4.42
N THR A 246 8.56 7.19 5.03
CA THR A 246 9.10 8.03 6.08
C THR A 246 9.65 9.36 5.54
N ALA A 247 9.99 10.29 6.43
CA ALA A 247 10.49 11.60 6.02
C ALA A 247 11.84 11.49 5.29
N ASP A 248 12.06 12.38 4.30
CA ASP A 248 13.21 12.37 3.39
C ASP A 248 14.55 12.38 4.15
N GLU A 249 14.64 13.11 5.27
CA GLU A 249 15.87 13.29 6.02
C GLU A 249 16.44 12.00 6.62
N GLY A 250 15.58 11.00 6.92
CA GLY A 250 15.98 9.73 7.54
C GLY A 250 15.69 8.49 6.68
N ARG A 251 15.03 8.63 5.55
CA ARG A 251 14.52 7.51 4.75
C ARG A 251 15.63 6.60 4.21
N LYS A 252 16.75 7.18 3.81
CA LYS A 252 17.93 6.42 3.39
C LYS A 252 18.51 5.56 4.52
N ASP A 253 18.48 6.07 5.75
CA ASP A 253 18.96 5.37 6.94
C ASP A 253 17.96 4.24 7.31
N ASP A 254 16.65 4.45 7.12
CA ASP A 254 15.63 3.42 7.30
C ASP A 254 15.84 2.24 6.33
N ILE A 255 16.12 2.52 5.05
CA ILE A 255 16.46 1.51 4.03
C ILE A 255 17.73 0.74 4.45
N ALA A 256 18.78 1.46 4.86
CA ALA A 256 20.04 0.86 5.28
C ALA A 256 19.87 -0.03 6.52
N PHE A 257 19.06 0.41 7.49
CA PHE A 257 18.72 -0.34 8.69
C PHE A 257 18.03 -1.65 8.36
N LEU A 258 16.99 -1.65 7.51
CA LEU A 258 16.32 -2.87 7.08
C LEU A 258 17.28 -3.83 6.37
N ARG A 259 18.13 -3.32 5.48
CA ARG A 259 19.11 -4.12 4.76
C ARG A 259 20.08 -4.84 5.67
N GLU A 260 20.62 -4.11 6.65
CA GLU A 260 21.54 -4.70 7.64
C GLU A 260 20.88 -5.82 8.44
N ARG A 261 19.61 -5.67 8.81
CA ARG A 261 18.89 -6.64 9.64
C ARG A 261 18.34 -7.84 8.87
N LEU A 262 18.14 -7.72 7.57
CA LEU A 262 17.56 -8.77 6.71
C LEU A 262 18.63 -9.60 5.96
N SER A 263 19.91 -9.14 5.97
CA SER A 263 21.05 -9.86 5.37
C SER A 263 21.48 -11.13 6.10
#